data_e2b52d013a1e19b26f5696244d1641a6
#
_entry.id   e2b52d013a1e19b26f5696244d1641a6
#
_cell.length_a   1.000
_cell.length_b   1.000
_cell.length_c   1.000
_cell.angle_alpha   90.00
_cell.angle_beta   90.00
_cell.angle_gamma   90.00
#
_symmetry.space_group_name_H-M   'P 1'
#
loop_
_entity.id
_entity.type
_entity.pdbx_description
1 polymer ?
#
loop_
_entity_poly.entity_id
_entity_poly.type
_entity_poly.pdbx_seq_one_letter_code
_entity_poly.pdbx_strand_id
1 'polypeptide(L)'
;RSFQVNPAAGDNRYRPGTRDVDFLVPYAMDEKLRNIILKGTAKVELTLRSRIAYLLASDGNAYTYMDPESYQDVRSKRGELLRDNLLRNMSKWMKMSNEVCMRHYRRKGGPVPVWAAVETFPFDTLSRMLSLHVDAKALRELYRSVGLRTNLRTSSEVVHAMVYLRNLC
;
A
#
# COMPACT_ATOMS: atom_id res chain seq x y z
N ARG A 1 25.34 -14.12 -9.06
CA ARG A 1 26.74 -13.69 -8.77
C ARG A 1 27.47 -14.63 -7.82
N SER A 2 26.77 -15.35 -6.90
CA SER A 2 27.39 -16.24 -5.92
C SER A 2 28.15 -17.42 -6.54
N PHE A 3 27.82 -17.82 -7.75
CA PHE A 3 28.44 -18.95 -8.47
C PHE A 3 29.52 -18.55 -9.46
N GLN A 4 29.75 -17.26 -9.65
CA GLN A 4 30.82 -16.76 -10.53
C GLN A 4 32.18 -16.79 -9.84
N VAL A 5 33.24 -16.98 -10.61
CA VAL A 5 34.62 -17.03 -10.09
C VAL A 5 35.02 -15.68 -9.50
N ASN A 6 34.83 -14.60 -10.28
CA ASN A 6 35.15 -13.23 -9.83
C ASN A 6 34.11 -12.24 -10.38
N PRO A 7 32.93 -12.11 -9.73
CA PRO A 7 31.87 -11.24 -10.19
C PRO A 7 32.24 -9.74 -10.15
N ALA A 8 33.16 -9.35 -9.28
CA ALA A 8 33.64 -7.96 -9.17
C ALA A 8 34.50 -7.54 -10.35
N ALA A 9 35.22 -8.47 -10.96
CA ALA A 9 36.04 -8.22 -12.16
C ALA A 9 35.25 -8.41 -13.47
N GLY A 10 33.93 -8.66 -13.42
CA GLY A 10 33.11 -8.93 -14.60
C GLY A 10 33.37 -10.33 -15.22
N ASP A 11 34.00 -11.21 -14.49
CA ASP A 11 34.27 -12.59 -14.94
C ASP A 11 32.97 -13.40 -14.91
N ASN A 12 32.49 -13.80 -16.08
CA ASN A 12 31.25 -14.58 -16.23
C ASN A 12 31.46 -16.09 -16.12
N ARG A 13 32.69 -16.57 -15.88
CA ARG A 13 32.94 -18.00 -15.70
C ARG A 13 32.35 -18.47 -14.36
N TYR A 14 31.80 -19.66 -14.40
CA TYR A 14 31.26 -20.30 -13.19
C TYR A 14 32.34 -21.12 -12.45
N ARG A 15 32.17 -21.25 -11.15
CA ARG A 15 33.07 -22.07 -10.32
C ARG A 15 33.00 -23.55 -10.76
N PRO A 16 34.11 -24.27 -10.78
CA PRO A 16 34.09 -25.71 -11.08
C PRO A 16 33.10 -26.46 -10.19
N GLY A 17 32.33 -27.36 -10.78
CA GLY A 17 31.28 -28.12 -10.11
C GLY A 17 29.91 -27.44 -9.99
N THR A 18 29.77 -26.21 -10.49
CA THR A 18 28.45 -25.55 -10.57
C THR A 18 27.55 -26.32 -11.56
N ARG A 19 26.35 -26.68 -11.12
CA ARG A 19 25.35 -27.43 -11.90
C ARG A 19 24.12 -26.57 -12.14
N ASP A 20 23.30 -26.94 -13.12
CA ASP A 20 22.03 -26.26 -13.45
C ASP A 20 21.10 -26.14 -12.24
N VAL A 21 21.02 -27.20 -11.43
CA VAL A 21 20.19 -27.23 -10.22
C VAL A 21 20.59 -26.18 -9.18
N ASP A 22 21.85 -25.76 -9.17
CA ASP A 22 22.34 -24.74 -8.23
C ASP A 22 21.73 -23.36 -8.54
N PHE A 23 21.27 -23.15 -9.77
CA PHE A 23 20.51 -21.96 -10.20
C PHE A 23 18.99 -22.18 -10.12
N LEU A 24 18.51 -23.33 -10.56
CA LEU A 24 17.07 -23.61 -10.69
C LEU A 24 16.40 -23.72 -9.32
N VAL A 25 17.06 -24.34 -8.32
CA VAL A 25 16.48 -24.51 -6.99
C VAL A 25 16.24 -23.17 -6.28
N PRO A 26 17.21 -22.23 -6.18
CA PRO A 26 16.97 -20.91 -5.61
C PRO A 26 15.91 -20.11 -6.35
N TYR A 27 15.83 -20.25 -7.68
CA TYR A 27 14.83 -19.57 -8.50
C TYR A 27 13.41 -20.06 -8.18
N ALA A 28 13.24 -21.39 -8.11
CA ALA A 28 11.95 -21.99 -7.74
C ALA A 28 11.54 -21.67 -6.29
N MET A 29 12.51 -21.54 -5.38
CA MET A 29 12.26 -21.12 -4.00
C MET A 29 11.83 -19.64 -3.93
N ASP A 30 12.51 -18.75 -4.67
CA ASP A 30 12.16 -17.32 -4.76
C ASP A 30 10.74 -17.14 -5.32
N GLU A 31 10.38 -17.86 -6.37
CA GLU A 31 9.04 -17.85 -6.96
C GLU A 31 7.97 -18.26 -5.92
N LYS A 32 8.21 -19.35 -5.18
CA LYS A 32 7.29 -19.79 -4.12
C LYS A 32 7.15 -18.75 -3.02
N LEU A 33 8.26 -18.16 -2.58
CA LEU A 33 8.27 -17.11 -1.55
C LEU A 33 7.48 -15.89 -2.01
N ARG A 34 7.72 -15.39 -3.23
CA ARG A 34 6.98 -14.27 -3.81
C ARG A 34 5.49 -14.55 -3.86
N ASN A 35 5.09 -15.73 -4.31
CA ASN A 35 3.69 -16.13 -4.37
C ASN A 35 3.01 -16.14 -2.99
N ILE A 36 3.69 -16.58 -1.94
CA ILE A 36 3.19 -16.55 -0.56
C ILE A 36 3.01 -15.10 -0.08
N ILE A 37 4.03 -14.26 -0.30
CA ILE A 37 4.01 -12.84 0.08
C ILE A 37 2.88 -12.10 -0.66
N LEU A 38 2.75 -12.28 -1.97
CA LEU A 38 1.69 -11.66 -2.76
C LEU A 38 0.30 -12.04 -2.28
N LYS A 39 0.07 -13.32 -2.01
CA LYS A 39 -1.22 -13.80 -1.47
C LYS A 39 -1.52 -13.21 -0.10
N GLY A 40 -0.52 -13.12 0.78
CA GLY A 40 -0.66 -12.55 2.11
C GLY A 40 -0.95 -11.04 2.05
N THR A 41 -0.14 -10.29 1.32
CA THR A 41 -0.28 -8.83 1.20
C THR A 41 -1.57 -8.43 0.49
N ALA A 42 -2.04 -9.19 -0.50
CA ALA A 42 -3.33 -8.95 -1.16
C ALA A 42 -4.51 -9.08 -0.18
N LYS A 43 -4.49 -10.06 0.73
CA LYS A 43 -5.51 -10.19 1.77
C LYS A 43 -5.49 -9.02 2.75
N VAL A 44 -4.29 -8.58 3.16
CA VAL A 44 -4.13 -7.42 4.04
C VAL A 44 -4.64 -6.15 3.34
N GLU A 45 -4.26 -5.93 2.09
CA GLU A 45 -4.72 -4.78 1.29
C GLU A 45 -6.25 -4.74 1.22
N LEU A 46 -6.90 -5.86 0.87
CA LEU A 46 -8.36 -5.94 0.77
C LEU A 46 -9.03 -5.67 2.12
N THR A 47 -8.48 -6.23 3.20
CA THR A 47 -9.02 -6.01 4.55
C THR A 47 -8.87 -4.55 4.98
N LEU A 48 -7.72 -3.93 4.75
CA LEU A 48 -7.49 -2.53 5.06
C LEU A 48 -8.40 -1.61 4.25
N ARG A 49 -8.59 -1.89 2.96
CA ARG A 49 -9.50 -1.17 2.07
C ARG A 49 -10.92 -1.12 2.64
N SER A 50 -11.48 -2.30 2.98
CA SER A 50 -12.80 -2.42 3.61
C SER A 50 -12.87 -1.67 4.95
N ARG A 51 -11.84 -1.79 5.80
CA ARG A 51 -11.83 -1.17 7.12
C ARG A 51 -11.70 0.35 7.07
N ILE A 52 -10.89 0.88 6.15
CA ILE A 52 -10.78 2.32 5.90
C ILE A 52 -12.14 2.86 5.45
N ALA A 53 -12.79 2.21 4.48
CA ALA A 53 -14.10 2.62 3.99
C ALA A 53 -15.15 2.66 5.12
N TYR A 54 -15.20 1.61 5.94
CA TYR A 54 -16.13 1.53 7.07
C TYR A 54 -15.84 2.63 8.11
N LEU A 55 -14.57 2.80 8.50
CA LEU A 55 -14.19 3.71 9.56
C LEU A 55 -14.45 5.17 9.19
N LEU A 56 -14.02 5.57 7.97
CA LEU A 56 -14.18 6.95 7.50
C LEU A 56 -15.62 7.32 7.13
N ALA A 57 -16.53 6.33 7.05
CA ALA A 57 -17.96 6.58 6.83
C ALA A 57 -18.80 6.42 8.12
N SER A 58 -18.19 6.03 9.25
CA SER A 58 -18.91 5.68 10.48
C SER A 58 -19.54 6.86 11.19
N ASP A 59 -19.07 8.08 10.92
CA ASP A 59 -19.65 9.35 11.41
C ASP A 59 -20.85 9.83 10.59
N GLY A 60 -21.24 9.08 9.55
CA GLY A 60 -22.31 9.42 8.62
C GLY A 60 -21.89 10.34 7.48
N ASN A 61 -20.62 10.78 7.41
CA ASN A 61 -20.09 11.58 6.32
C ASN A 61 -19.06 10.80 5.49
N ALA A 62 -19.49 10.28 4.35
CA ALA A 62 -18.67 9.46 3.46
C ALA A 62 -17.62 10.27 2.65
N TYR A 63 -17.49 11.57 2.88
CA TYR A 63 -16.68 12.48 2.04
C TYR A 63 -15.53 13.13 2.81
N THR A 64 -15.44 12.98 4.12
CA THR A 64 -14.38 13.56 4.99
C THR A 64 -12.98 13.13 4.58
N TYR A 65 -12.83 11.99 3.89
CA TYR A 65 -11.54 11.52 3.38
C TYR A 65 -10.86 12.46 2.38
N MET A 66 -11.59 13.40 1.79
CA MET A 66 -11.05 14.45 0.90
C MET A 66 -10.85 15.79 1.62
N ASP A 67 -11.22 15.88 2.89
CA ASP A 67 -10.99 17.08 3.69
C ASP A 67 -9.52 17.13 4.14
N PRO A 68 -8.77 18.22 3.86
CA PRO A 68 -7.42 18.41 4.36
C PRO A 68 -7.29 18.30 5.88
N GLU A 69 -8.31 18.73 6.63
CA GLU A 69 -8.33 18.68 8.10
C GLU A 69 -8.40 17.25 8.66
N SER A 70 -8.75 16.27 7.84
CA SER A 70 -8.69 14.85 8.21
C SER A 70 -7.26 14.31 8.30
N TYR A 71 -6.26 15.10 7.87
CA TYR A 71 -4.86 14.66 7.79
C TYR A 71 -3.91 15.65 8.46
N GLN A 72 -2.84 15.10 9.07
CA GLN A 72 -1.83 15.85 9.79
C GLN A 72 -1.00 16.77 8.87
N ASP A 73 -0.62 17.92 9.41
CA ASP A 73 0.28 18.90 8.79
C ASP A 73 1.75 18.46 8.90
N VAL A 74 2.10 17.42 8.15
CA VAL A 74 3.49 16.93 8.09
C VAL A 74 4.15 17.40 6.81
N ARG A 75 5.36 17.95 6.92
CA ARG A 75 6.15 18.39 5.76
C ARG A 75 7.20 17.35 5.37
N SER A 76 7.38 17.19 4.08
CA SER A 76 8.48 16.40 3.52
C SER A 76 9.83 17.12 3.73
N LYS A 77 10.94 16.41 3.48
CA LYS A 77 12.29 17.03 3.46
C LYS A 77 12.42 18.18 2.45
N ARG A 78 11.54 18.25 1.46
CA ARG A 78 11.48 19.33 0.44
C ARG A 78 10.52 20.46 0.81
N GLY A 79 9.93 20.45 2.01
CA GLY A 79 9.00 21.46 2.50
C GLY A 79 7.53 21.29 2.03
N GLU A 80 7.22 20.33 1.17
CA GLU A 80 5.85 20.08 0.70
C GLU A 80 5.00 19.44 1.79
N LEU A 81 3.73 19.84 1.90
CA LEU A 81 2.75 19.19 2.77
C LEU A 81 2.40 17.80 2.24
N LEU A 82 2.59 16.77 3.07
CA LEU A 82 2.33 15.39 2.68
C LEU A 82 0.83 15.13 2.43
N ARG A 83 -0.05 15.81 3.19
CA ARG A 83 -1.50 15.74 2.98
C ARG A 83 -1.92 16.27 1.61
N ASP A 84 -1.33 17.37 1.11
CA ASP A 84 -1.68 17.93 -0.20
C ASP A 84 -1.25 17.00 -1.33
N ASN A 85 -0.10 16.35 -1.16
CA ASN A 85 0.35 15.32 -2.08
C ASN A 85 -0.59 14.10 -2.08
N LEU A 86 -1.02 13.66 -0.88
CA LEU A 86 -1.98 12.58 -0.73
C LEU A 86 -3.30 12.90 -1.45
N LEU A 87 -3.91 14.06 -1.17
CA LEU A 87 -5.19 14.48 -1.77
C LEU A 87 -5.10 14.60 -3.30
N ARG A 88 -3.99 15.15 -3.82
CA ARG A 88 -3.72 15.18 -5.27
C ARG A 88 -3.67 13.78 -5.87
N ASN A 89 -2.96 12.86 -5.23
CA ASN A 89 -2.85 11.48 -5.71
C ASN A 89 -4.20 10.76 -5.67
N MET A 90 -4.98 10.92 -4.61
CA MET A 90 -6.32 10.35 -4.50
C MET A 90 -7.23 10.87 -5.63
N SER A 91 -7.24 12.19 -5.86
CA SER A 91 -7.98 12.80 -6.96
C SER A 91 -7.53 12.26 -8.32
N LYS A 92 -6.22 12.09 -8.53
CA LYS A 92 -5.67 11.51 -9.76
C LYS A 92 -6.17 10.08 -9.97
N TRP A 93 -6.08 9.20 -8.96
CA TRP A 93 -6.52 7.82 -9.07
C TRP A 93 -8.02 7.71 -9.37
N MET A 94 -8.85 8.49 -8.68
CA MET A 94 -10.29 8.55 -8.96
C MET A 94 -10.59 9.02 -10.39
N LYS A 95 -9.84 9.99 -10.93
CA LYS A 95 -10.01 10.46 -12.31
C LYS A 95 -9.59 9.43 -13.34
N MET A 96 -8.51 8.70 -13.10
CA MET A 96 -7.96 7.72 -14.03
C MET A 96 -8.71 6.37 -14.01
N SER A 97 -9.45 6.08 -12.95
CA SER A 97 -10.14 4.81 -12.80
C SER A 97 -11.27 4.63 -13.83
N ASN A 98 -11.31 3.46 -14.46
CA ASN A 98 -12.37 3.04 -15.37
C ASN A 98 -13.43 2.13 -14.71
N GLU A 99 -13.38 1.98 -13.38
CA GLU A 99 -14.35 1.20 -12.62
C GLU A 99 -15.79 1.70 -12.84
N VAL A 100 -16.73 0.77 -12.85
CA VAL A 100 -18.14 1.07 -13.13
C VAL A 100 -18.70 2.08 -12.14
N CYS A 101 -18.37 1.93 -10.85
CA CYS A 101 -18.78 2.88 -9.80
C CYS A 101 -18.25 4.28 -10.06
N MET A 102 -16.98 4.41 -10.47
CA MET A 102 -16.37 5.72 -10.77
C MET A 102 -17.00 6.39 -11.99
N ARG A 103 -17.32 5.62 -13.03
CA ARG A 103 -18.07 6.14 -14.20
C ARG A 103 -19.46 6.61 -13.82
N HIS A 104 -20.12 5.93 -12.88
CA HIS A 104 -21.42 6.34 -12.36
C HIS A 104 -21.36 7.68 -11.64
N TYR A 105 -20.43 7.86 -10.68
CA TYR A 105 -20.28 9.11 -9.94
C TYR A 105 -19.85 10.27 -10.85
N ARG A 106 -18.96 10.04 -11.81
CA ARG A 106 -18.60 11.06 -12.82
C ARG A 106 -19.80 11.54 -13.64
N ARG A 107 -20.69 10.64 -14.03
CA ARG A 107 -21.93 11.01 -14.78
C ARG A 107 -22.91 11.78 -13.91
N LYS A 108 -22.98 11.47 -12.62
CA LYS A 108 -23.84 12.21 -11.68
C LYS A 108 -23.32 13.60 -11.31
N GLY A 109 -22.04 13.90 -11.54
CA GLY A 109 -21.41 15.17 -11.20
C GLY A 109 -21.30 15.42 -9.68
N GLY A 110 -21.50 14.41 -8.85
CA GLY A 110 -21.43 14.50 -7.39
C GLY A 110 -20.09 14.02 -6.80
N PRO A 111 -19.86 14.24 -5.50
CA PRO A 111 -18.70 13.73 -4.81
C PRO A 111 -18.73 12.18 -4.77
N VAL A 112 -17.55 11.57 -4.76
CA VAL A 112 -17.42 10.12 -4.68
C VAL A 112 -17.37 9.72 -3.21
N PRO A 113 -18.21 8.79 -2.73
CA PRO A 113 -18.14 8.34 -1.34
C PRO A 113 -16.91 7.45 -1.12
N VAL A 114 -16.40 7.43 0.12
CA VAL A 114 -15.15 6.75 0.48
C VAL A 114 -15.12 5.27 0.09
N TRP A 115 -16.24 4.54 0.23
CA TRP A 115 -16.30 3.11 -0.15
C TRP A 115 -16.12 2.84 -1.64
N ALA A 116 -16.46 3.80 -2.50
CA ALA A 116 -16.19 3.71 -3.92
C ALA A 116 -14.78 4.22 -4.27
N ALA A 117 -14.32 5.27 -3.60
CA ALA A 117 -13.01 5.87 -3.82
C ALA A 117 -11.86 4.92 -3.47
N VAL A 118 -11.93 4.22 -2.33
CA VAL A 118 -10.87 3.30 -1.87
C VAL A 118 -10.60 2.16 -2.84
N GLU A 119 -11.59 1.77 -3.66
CA GLU A 119 -11.39 0.74 -4.69
C GLU A 119 -10.40 1.18 -5.77
N THR A 120 -10.24 2.48 -5.97
CA THR A 120 -9.33 3.03 -6.97
C THR A 120 -7.92 3.28 -6.44
N PHE A 121 -7.73 3.26 -5.12
CA PHE A 121 -6.45 3.64 -4.52
C PHE A 121 -5.46 2.48 -4.48
N PRO A 122 -4.23 2.66 -4.95
CA PRO A 122 -3.15 1.71 -4.70
C PRO A 122 -2.88 1.51 -3.21
N PHE A 123 -2.31 0.38 -2.84
CA PHE A 123 -2.00 0.06 -1.45
C PHE A 123 -1.09 1.10 -0.77
N ASP A 124 -0.15 1.70 -1.49
CA ASP A 124 0.66 2.83 -1.00
C ASP A 124 -0.20 4.03 -0.60
N THR A 125 -1.19 4.38 -1.40
CA THR A 125 -2.12 5.47 -1.08
C THR A 125 -2.94 5.18 0.18
N LEU A 126 -3.44 3.94 0.34
CA LEU A 126 -4.14 3.51 1.55
C LEU A 126 -3.22 3.58 2.79
N SER A 127 -1.97 3.13 2.66
CA SER A 127 -0.96 3.23 3.72
C SER A 127 -0.71 4.67 4.14
N ARG A 128 -0.62 5.60 3.18
CA ARG A 128 -0.45 7.03 3.46
C ARG A 128 -1.67 7.67 4.10
N MET A 129 -2.88 7.29 3.69
CA MET A 129 -4.12 7.71 4.36
C MET A 129 -4.07 7.37 5.84
N LEU A 130 -3.71 6.13 6.18
CA LEU A 130 -3.60 5.68 7.57
C LEU A 130 -2.49 6.40 8.35
N SER A 131 -1.33 6.62 7.73
CA SER A 131 -0.20 7.25 8.41
C SER A 131 -0.40 8.74 8.71
N LEU A 132 -1.24 9.42 7.93
CA LEU A 132 -1.47 10.87 8.05
C LEU A 132 -2.80 11.20 8.74
N HIS A 133 -3.72 10.26 8.92
CA HIS A 133 -5.03 10.53 9.50
C HIS A 133 -4.94 11.07 10.93
N VAL A 134 -5.77 12.07 11.27
CA VAL A 134 -5.71 12.73 12.59
C VAL A 134 -6.41 11.96 13.68
N ASP A 135 -7.45 11.16 13.38
CA ASP A 135 -8.20 10.42 14.37
C ASP A 135 -7.44 9.20 14.90
N ALA A 136 -6.70 9.42 15.98
CA ALA A 136 -5.93 8.37 16.64
C ALA A 136 -6.80 7.25 17.24
N LYS A 137 -8.07 7.53 17.61
CA LYS A 137 -8.98 6.52 18.16
C LYS A 137 -9.42 5.59 17.04
N ALA A 138 -9.90 6.14 15.96
CA ALA A 138 -10.30 5.42 14.76
C ALA A 138 -9.16 4.55 14.21
N LEU A 139 -7.94 5.09 14.11
CA LEU A 139 -6.77 4.33 13.68
C LEU A 139 -6.46 3.14 14.60
N ARG A 140 -6.56 3.30 15.94
CA ARG A 140 -6.35 2.19 16.88
C ARG A 140 -7.37 1.07 16.68
N GLU A 141 -8.64 1.42 16.48
CA GLU A 141 -9.71 0.45 16.22
C GLU A 141 -9.46 -0.29 14.89
N LEU A 142 -9.07 0.44 13.84
CA LEU A 142 -8.72 -0.14 12.56
C LEU A 142 -7.55 -1.12 12.70
N TYR A 143 -6.43 -0.70 13.27
CA TYR A 143 -5.25 -1.55 13.42
C TYR A 143 -5.53 -2.79 14.28
N ARG A 144 -6.30 -2.66 15.37
CA ARG A 144 -6.74 -3.81 16.18
C ARG A 144 -7.60 -4.78 15.38
N SER A 145 -8.48 -4.27 14.52
CA SER A 145 -9.37 -5.10 13.70
C SER A 145 -8.65 -5.96 12.67
N VAL A 146 -7.42 -5.56 12.30
CA VAL A 146 -6.53 -6.32 11.40
C VAL A 146 -5.42 -7.07 12.17
N GLY A 147 -5.53 -7.14 13.51
CA GLY A 147 -4.60 -7.90 14.35
C GLY A 147 -3.35 -7.13 14.81
N LEU A 148 -3.20 -5.85 14.45
CA LEU A 148 -2.07 -5.02 14.89
C LEU A 148 -2.39 -4.41 16.27
N ARG A 149 -1.73 -4.91 17.31
CA ARG A 149 -1.94 -4.50 18.72
C ARG A 149 -0.74 -3.72 19.27
N THR A 150 -0.08 -2.96 18.43
CA THR A 150 1.08 -2.12 18.79
C THR A 150 0.69 -0.65 18.86
N ASN A 151 1.65 0.25 19.12
CA ASN A 151 1.40 1.69 19.02
C ASN A 151 1.11 2.10 17.55
N LEU A 152 0.52 3.27 17.36
CA LEU A 152 0.10 3.77 16.04
C LEU A 152 1.27 3.86 15.05
N ARG A 153 2.43 4.33 15.52
CA ARG A 153 3.62 4.48 14.69
C ARG A 153 4.09 3.13 14.15
N THR A 154 4.28 2.15 15.03
CA THR A 154 4.71 0.80 14.64
C THR A 154 3.69 0.12 13.75
N SER A 155 2.38 0.27 14.03
CA SER A 155 1.31 -0.27 13.19
C SER A 155 1.35 0.31 11.78
N SER A 156 1.57 1.62 11.65
CA SER A 156 1.73 2.30 10.36
C SER A 156 2.99 1.82 9.62
N GLU A 157 4.11 1.67 10.32
CA GLU A 157 5.37 1.17 9.76
C GLU A 157 5.21 -0.27 9.24
N VAL A 158 4.47 -1.13 9.95
CA VAL A 158 4.15 -2.51 9.51
C VAL A 158 3.33 -2.49 8.21
N VAL A 159 2.29 -1.66 8.13
CA VAL A 159 1.49 -1.54 6.89
C VAL A 159 2.37 -1.04 5.74
N HIS A 160 3.22 -0.06 5.98
CA HIS A 160 4.15 0.45 4.97
C HIS A 160 5.16 -0.61 4.50
N ALA A 161 5.68 -1.42 5.43
CA ALA A 161 6.56 -2.55 5.09
C ALA A 161 5.84 -3.59 4.20
N MET A 162 4.54 -3.85 4.45
CA MET A 162 3.74 -4.74 3.59
C MET A 162 3.56 -4.18 2.17
N VAL A 163 3.39 -2.86 2.02
CA VAL A 163 3.38 -2.20 0.70
C VAL A 163 4.70 -2.43 -0.01
N TYR A 164 5.82 -2.23 0.69
CA TYR A 164 7.16 -2.46 0.14
C TYR A 164 7.36 -3.91 -0.30
N LEU A 165 7.02 -4.88 0.56
CA LEU A 165 7.11 -6.31 0.25
C LEU A 165 6.28 -6.69 -0.98
N ARG A 166 5.04 -6.17 -1.08
CA ARG A 166 4.19 -6.42 -2.25
C ARG A 166 4.83 -5.91 -3.55
N ASN A 167 5.50 -4.76 -3.49
CA ASN A 167 6.13 -4.15 -4.67
C ASN A 167 7.45 -4.82 -5.07
N LEU A 168 8.08 -5.60 -4.16
CA LEU A 168 9.27 -6.40 -4.46
C LEU A 168 8.93 -7.75 -5.12
N CYS A 169 7.71 -8.23 -4.97
CA CYS A 169 7.24 -9.51 -5.52
C CYS A 169 6.54 -9.33 -6.85
#